data_7bdfba077c80a18a743a696fd1ddca70
#
_entry.id   7bdfba077c80a18a743a696fd1ddca70
#
_cell.length_a   1.000
_cell.length_b   1.000
_cell.length_c   1.000
_cell.angle_alpha   90.00
_cell.angle_beta   90.00
_cell.angle_gamma   90.00
#
_symmetry.space_group_name_H-M   'P 1'
#
loop_
_entity.id
_entity.type
_entity.pdbx_description
1 polymer ?
#
loop_
_entity_poly.entity_id
_entity_poly.type
_entity_poly.pdbx_seq_one_letter_code
_entity_poly.pdbx_strand_id
1 'polypeptide(L)'
;MLRLTALAVCTALALGACSPQNSDSAPQAKEQAVSAAQSEGVSVTVKTARGDVQIPQNPERIAVYDLGMLDTLSKLGVKTGLSIDKNRLPYLDEYFKSTKPAGTLFEPDYEALNAYKPQLIIIGSRAAKAFDKLNEIAPTIEMTADTANLKESAKERIDALAQIFGKQAEADKLKAEIDASFEAAKTAAQGKGKGLVILVNGGKMSAFGPSSRLGGWLHKDIGVPAVDEAIKEGSHGQPISFEYLKEKNPDWLFVLDRSAAIGEEGQAAKDVLDNPLVAETTAWKKGQVVYLVPETYLAAGGAQELLNASKQVADAFNAAK
;
A
#
# COMPACT_ATOMS: atom_id res chain seq x y z
N MET A 1 -16.94 -68.50 -31.84
CA MET A 1 -16.67 -69.53 -30.84
C MET A 1 -16.83 -68.82 -29.48
N LEU A 2 -18.00 -68.83 -28.85
CA LEU A 2 -18.50 -69.80 -27.89
C LEU A 2 -17.64 -69.80 -26.63
N ARG A 3 -18.04 -69.46 -25.46
CA ARG A 3 -19.11 -69.73 -24.48
C ARG A 3 -18.96 -68.82 -23.30
N LEU A 4 -19.91 -68.10 -22.76
CA LEU A 4 -20.99 -68.49 -21.78
C LEU A 4 -20.47 -69.16 -20.50
N THR A 5 -20.83 -68.62 -19.40
CA THR A 5 -21.63 -69.01 -18.22
C THR A 5 -21.01 -68.43 -16.97
N ALA A 6 -21.58 -68.06 -15.89
CA ALA A 6 -22.91 -67.94 -15.29
C ALA A 6 -22.65 -67.54 -13.81
N LEU A 7 -23.42 -66.64 -13.30
CA LEU A 7 -24.33 -66.69 -12.16
C LEU A 7 -23.89 -67.50 -10.90
N ALA A 8 -23.81 -66.80 -9.75
CA ALA A 8 -24.38 -67.30 -8.50
C ALA A 8 -24.55 -66.18 -7.45
N VAL A 9 -25.79 -66.04 -7.04
CA VAL A 9 -26.33 -65.31 -5.87
C VAL A 9 -26.10 -66.18 -4.62
N CYS A 10 -25.75 -65.57 -3.48
CA CYS A 10 -26.10 -66.10 -2.17
C CYS A 10 -26.20 -64.99 -1.12
N THR A 11 -27.40 -64.80 -0.68
CA THR A 11 -27.86 -64.10 0.54
C THR A 11 -27.54 -64.93 1.78
N ALA A 12 -27.12 -64.26 2.89
CA ALA A 12 -27.38 -64.73 4.23
C ALA A 12 -27.35 -63.58 5.24
N LEU A 13 -28.49 -63.39 5.90
CA LEU A 13 -28.69 -62.64 7.14
C LEU A 13 -28.09 -63.38 8.33
N ALA A 14 -27.53 -62.66 9.30
CA ALA A 14 -27.58 -63.09 10.70
C ALA A 14 -27.49 -61.88 11.66
N LEU A 15 -28.44 -61.82 12.54
CA LEU A 15 -28.62 -60.92 13.69
C LEU A 15 -27.77 -61.38 14.89
N GLY A 16 -27.43 -60.43 15.79
CA GLY A 16 -27.00 -60.69 17.18
C GLY A 16 -26.22 -59.47 17.72
N ALA A 17 -26.69 -58.66 18.46
CA ALA A 17 -27.21 -58.43 19.82
C ALA A 17 -26.10 -58.12 20.85
N CYS A 18 -26.30 -56.95 21.52
CA CYS A 18 -25.95 -56.53 22.89
C CYS A 18 -24.53 -56.29 23.37
N SER A 19 -24.16 -55.02 23.52
CA SER A 19 -23.71 -54.21 24.68
C SER A 19 -23.01 -54.87 25.92
N PRO A 20 -22.40 -54.07 26.85
CA PRO A 20 -21.69 -52.73 26.82
C PRO A 20 -20.33 -52.75 27.56
N GLN A 21 -19.50 -51.71 27.49
CA GLN A 21 -18.85 -51.05 28.64
C GLN A 21 -17.71 -50.10 28.23
N ASN A 22 -17.91 -48.86 28.63
CA ASN A 22 -17.00 -47.84 29.21
C ASN A 22 -15.47 -47.91 28.94
N SER A 23 -14.89 -46.87 28.46
CA SER A 23 -14.45 -45.62 29.11
C SER A 23 -13.41 -44.91 28.29
N ASP A 24 -13.50 -43.68 28.37
CA ASP A 24 -12.56 -42.56 28.41
C ASP A 24 -12.46 -41.67 27.18
N SER A 25 -12.86 -40.47 27.52
CA SER A 25 -13.04 -39.28 26.71
C SER A 25 -11.73 -38.64 26.35
N ALA A 26 -11.58 -38.26 25.08
CA ALA A 26 -10.83 -37.08 24.70
C ALA A 26 -11.72 -36.21 23.80
N PRO A 27 -11.79 -34.88 24.01
CA PRO A 27 -12.71 -34.05 23.25
C PRO A 27 -12.21 -33.80 21.84
N GLN A 28 -12.92 -34.31 20.87
CA GLN A 28 -12.79 -33.85 19.49
C GLN A 28 -13.32 -32.41 19.42
N ALA A 29 -12.43 -31.49 19.01
CA ALA A 29 -12.77 -30.15 18.61
C ALA A 29 -13.76 -30.24 17.43
N LYS A 30 -14.95 -29.76 17.64
CA LYS A 30 -15.92 -29.52 16.57
C LYS A 30 -15.43 -28.36 15.74
N GLU A 31 -14.92 -28.63 14.55
CA GLU A 31 -14.90 -27.67 13.45
C GLU A 31 -16.37 -27.26 13.18
N GLN A 32 -16.74 -26.10 13.70
CA GLN A 32 -17.89 -25.38 13.22
C GLN A 32 -17.53 -24.68 11.93
N ALA A 33 -17.74 -25.36 10.80
CA ALA A 33 -17.83 -24.70 9.52
C ALA A 33 -18.99 -23.70 9.55
N VAL A 34 -18.69 -22.45 9.65
CA VAL A 34 -19.65 -21.36 9.40
C VAL A 34 -19.89 -21.37 7.90
N SER A 35 -20.94 -22.05 7.47
CA SER A 35 -21.48 -22.00 6.12
C SER A 35 -22.12 -20.61 5.92
N ALA A 36 -21.32 -19.63 5.53
CA ALA A 36 -21.82 -18.46 4.86
C ALA A 36 -22.25 -18.90 3.45
N ALA A 37 -23.50 -18.67 3.09
CA ALA A 37 -24.04 -18.91 1.76
C ALA A 37 -23.18 -18.13 0.74
N GLN A 38 -22.25 -18.83 0.10
CA GLN A 38 -21.45 -18.33 -1.01
C GLN A 38 -22.35 -18.35 -2.24
N SER A 39 -22.62 -17.17 -2.80
CA SER A 39 -22.94 -17.09 -4.22
C SER A 39 -21.78 -17.76 -4.96
N GLU A 40 -22.05 -18.70 -5.83
CA GLU A 40 -21.07 -19.34 -6.73
C GLU A 40 -20.54 -18.30 -7.74
N GLY A 41 -19.74 -17.35 -7.26
CA GLY A 41 -19.01 -16.39 -8.08
C GLY A 41 -17.61 -16.90 -8.33
N VAL A 42 -17.06 -16.59 -9.50
CA VAL A 42 -15.66 -16.85 -9.82
C VAL A 42 -14.78 -16.16 -8.74
N SER A 43 -13.86 -16.92 -8.15
CA SER A 43 -12.87 -16.37 -7.22
C SER A 43 -11.50 -16.28 -7.91
N VAL A 44 -10.68 -15.33 -7.48
CA VAL A 44 -9.30 -15.15 -7.94
C VAL A 44 -8.35 -15.27 -6.75
N THR A 45 -7.18 -15.83 -6.99
CA THR A 45 -6.10 -15.87 -6.00
C THR A 45 -5.23 -14.62 -6.19
N VAL A 46 -5.07 -13.84 -5.15
CA VAL A 46 -4.26 -12.61 -5.17
C VAL A 46 -3.17 -12.65 -4.10
N LYS A 47 -2.02 -12.12 -4.45
CA LYS A 47 -0.89 -11.94 -3.54
C LYS A 47 -1.17 -10.74 -2.62
N THR A 48 -1.02 -10.93 -1.32
CA THR A 48 -1.17 -9.88 -0.30
C THR A 48 0.06 -9.83 0.61
N ALA A 49 0.14 -8.84 1.49
CA ALA A 49 1.19 -8.78 2.50
C ALA A 49 1.15 -9.95 3.50
N ARG A 50 0.03 -10.70 3.56
CA ARG A 50 -0.15 -11.88 4.42
C ARG A 50 -0.11 -13.21 3.67
N GLY A 51 0.36 -13.22 2.42
CA GLY A 51 0.37 -14.38 1.54
C GLY A 51 -0.77 -14.37 0.53
N ASP A 52 -0.94 -15.47 -0.18
CA ASP A 52 -1.96 -15.62 -1.21
C ASP A 52 -3.32 -15.91 -0.59
N VAL A 53 -4.34 -15.19 -1.05
CA VAL A 53 -5.73 -15.37 -0.60
C VAL A 53 -6.67 -15.48 -1.79
N GLN A 54 -7.76 -16.24 -1.61
CA GLN A 54 -8.85 -16.32 -2.58
C GLN A 54 -9.90 -15.28 -2.27
N ILE A 55 -10.21 -14.43 -3.26
CA ILE A 55 -11.19 -13.34 -3.15
C ILE A 55 -12.25 -13.51 -4.23
N PRO A 56 -13.54 -13.30 -3.90
CA PRO A 56 -14.59 -13.24 -4.92
C PRO A 56 -14.27 -12.16 -5.96
N GLN A 57 -14.42 -12.49 -7.24
CA GLN A 57 -14.20 -11.53 -8.32
C GLN A 57 -15.36 -10.53 -8.40
N ASN A 58 -15.04 -9.28 -8.71
CA ASN A 58 -15.99 -8.17 -8.86
C ASN A 58 -16.91 -7.94 -7.64
N PRO A 59 -16.36 -7.82 -6.41
CA PRO A 59 -17.17 -7.46 -5.27
C PRO A 59 -17.78 -6.07 -5.47
N GLU A 60 -19.08 -5.91 -5.25
CA GLU A 60 -19.80 -4.64 -5.45
C GLU A 60 -19.69 -3.71 -4.24
N ARG A 61 -19.62 -4.29 -3.04
CA ARG A 61 -19.53 -3.55 -1.79
C ARG A 61 -18.13 -3.71 -1.20
N ILE A 62 -17.32 -2.67 -1.36
CA ILE A 62 -15.96 -2.64 -0.84
C ILE A 62 -15.77 -1.52 0.17
N ALA A 63 -14.93 -1.76 1.17
CA ALA A 63 -14.46 -0.78 2.13
C ALA A 63 -12.93 -0.68 2.07
N VAL A 64 -12.37 0.53 2.11
CA VAL A 64 -10.93 0.75 1.91
C VAL A 64 -10.35 1.69 2.97
N TYR A 65 -9.32 1.22 3.68
CA TYR A 65 -8.62 1.95 4.74
C TYR A 65 -7.15 2.19 4.40
N ASP A 66 -6.86 2.50 3.15
CA ASP A 66 -5.52 2.89 2.70
C ASP A 66 -5.60 3.88 1.55
N LEU A 67 -4.91 5.03 1.68
CA LEU A 67 -4.95 6.09 0.67
C LEU A 67 -4.26 5.69 -0.64
N GLY A 68 -3.19 4.90 -0.59
CA GLY A 68 -2.54 4.38 -1.80
C GLY A 68 -3.44 3.42 -2.58
N MET A 69 -4.27 2.65 -1.87
CA MET A 69 -5.26 1.77 -2.51
C MET A 69 -6.44 2.55 -3.07
N LEU A 70 -6.95 3.58 -2.35
CA LEU A 70 -7.98 4.49 -2.88
C LEU A 70 -7.49 5.22 -4.14
N ASP A 71 -6.26 5.69 -4.13
CA ASP A 71 -5.56 6.27 -5.28
C ASP A 71 -5.56 5.29 -6.48
N THR A 72 -5.06 4.09 -6.27
CA THR A 72 -4.96 3.08 -7.35
C THR A 72 -6.34 2.64 -7.87
N LEU A 73 -7.31 2.41 -6.97
CA LEU A 73 -8.68 2.08 -7.36
C LEU A 73 -9.35 3.20 -8.17
N SER A 74 -9.09 4.45 -7.80
CA SER A 74 -9.55 5.62 -8.57
C SER A 74 -9.00 5.60 -10.01
N LYS A 75 -7.71 5.30 -10.18
CA LYS A 75 -7.07 5.18 -11.51
C LYS A 75 -7.59 4.01 -12.32
N LEU A 76 -7.95 2.91 -11.67
CA LEU A 76 -8.56 1.75 -12.33
C LEU A 76 -10.06 1.94 -12.63
N GLY A 77 -10.66 3.04 -12.19
CA GLY A 77 -12.09 3.32 -12.36
C GLY A 77 -13.01 2.44 -11.51
N VAL A 78 -12.49 1.93 -10.39
CA VAL A 78 -13.24 1.11 -9.43
C VAL A 78 -13.83 2.00 -8.35
N LYS A 79 -15.13 1.92 -8.09
CA LYS A 79 -15.81 2.69 -7.05
C LYS A 79 -15.71 1.99 -5.70
N THR A 80 -15.54 2.79 -4.64
CA THR A 80 -15.53 2.34 -3.23
C THR A 80 -16.78 2.83 -2.54
N GLY A 81 -17.44 1.98 -1.76
CA GLY A 81 -18.65 2.37 -1.03
C GLY A 81 -18.35 2.98 0.33
N LEU A 82 -17.39 2.39 1.08
CA LEU A 82 -16.90 2.94 2.34
C LEU A 82 -15.42 3.25 2.27
N SER A 83 -15.02 4.36 2.90
CA SER A 83 -13.62 4.75 3.01
C SER A 83 -13.37 5.53 4.31
N ILE A 84 -12.16 6.01 4.47
CA ILE A 84 -11.77 6.86 5.61
C ILE A 84 -12.52 8.19 5.62
N ASP A 85 -12.65 8.79 6.82
CA ASP A 85 -13.45 9.99 7.05
C ASP A 85 -12.94 11.24 6.34
N LYS A 86 -11.61 11.35 6.15
CA LYS A 86 -10.99 12.57 5.61
C LYS A 86 -10.06 12.27 4.46
N ASN A 87 -10.38 12.83 3.30
CA ASN A 87 -9.43 12.98 2.22
C ASN A 87 -8.49 14.17 2.51
N ARG A 88 -7.20 14.00 2.21
CA ARG A 88 -6.17 15.04 2.26
C ARG A 88 -5.42 15.15 0.94
N LEU A 89 -5.92 14.50 -0.10
CA LEU A 89 -5.34 14.46 -1.43
C LEU A 89 -6.34 15.08 -2.42
N PRO A 90 -6.16 16.36 -2.80
CA PRO A 90 -7.14 17.08 -3.63
C PRO A 90 -7.53 16.37 -4.92
N TYR A 91 -6.60 15.61 -5.53
CA TYR A 91 -6.90 14.85 -6.73
C TYR A 91 -7.85 13.67 -6.51
N LEU A 92 -8.13 13.28 -5.26
CA LEU A 92 -9.14 12.27 -4.89
C LEU A 92 -10.49 12.87 -4.46
N ASP A 93 -10.66 14.20 -4.44
CA ASP A 93 -11.89 14.82 -3.96
C ASP A 93 -13.13 14.32 -4.68
N GLU A 94 -13.10 14.20 -6.01
CA GLU A 94 -14.23 13.67 -6.79
C GLU A 94 -14.51 12.20 -6.47
N TYR A 95 -13.46 11.41 -6.26
CA TYR A 95 -13.59 10.01 -5.88
C TYR A 95 -14.25 9.86 -4.50
N PHE A 96 -13.84 10.67 -3.54
CA PHE A 96 -14.39 10.67 -2.18
C PHE A 96 -15.86 11.09 -2.11
N LYS A 97 -16.36 11.92 -3.04
CA LYS A 97 -17.79 12.25 -3.11
C LYS A 97 -18.70 11.04 -3.32
N SER A 98 -18.18 9.97 -3.89
CA SER A 98 -18.90 8.72 -4.12
C SER A 98 -18.79 7.71 -2.98
N THR A 99 -18.00 8.00 -1.94
CA THR A 99 -17.78 7.12 -0.78
C THR A 99 -18.50 7.65 0.44
N LYS A 100 -18.78 6.77 1.42
CA LYS A 100 -19.25 7.17 2.74
C LYS A 100 -18.13 7.00 3.76
N PRO A 101 -18.00 7.92 4.72
CA PRO A 101 -17.00 7.80 5.78
C PRO A 101 -17.30 6.61 6.70
N ALA A 102 -16.26 5.90 7.10
CA ALA A 102 -16.35 4.74 7.98
C ALA A 102 -15.11 4.59 8.88
N GLY A 103 -14.68 5.68 9.51
CA GLY A 103 -13.54 5.72 10.41
C GLY A 103 -12.26 6.28 9.78
N THR A 104 -11.14 6.07 10.43
CA THR A 104 -9.85 6.62 10.04
C THR A 104 -8.93 5.58 9.40
N LEU A 105 -7.74 6.01 8.94
CA LEU A 105 -6.69 5.11 8.46
C LEU A 105 -6.19 4.11 9.53
N PHE A 106 -6.44 4.40 10.81
CA PHE A 106 -5.94 3.61 11.94
C PHE A 106 -7.06 2.86 12.67
N GLU A 107 -8.25 3.44 12.68
CA GLU A 107 -9.40 2.99 13.46
C GLU A 107 -10.63 2.92 12.56
N PRO A 108 -10.91 1.72 11.96
CA PRO A 108 -12.14 1.47 11.22
C PRO A 108 -13.39 1.60 12.08
N ASP A 109 -14.47 2.10 11.52
CA ASP A 109 -15.78 2.10 12.14
C ASP A 109 -16.48 0.75 11.93
N TYR A 110 -16.43 -0.09 12.93
CA TYR A 110 -17.00 -1.46 12.89
C TYR A 110 -18.52 -1.46 12.80
N GLU A 111 -19.21 -0.43 13.34
CA GLU A 111 -20.68 -0.32 13.26
C GLU A 111 -21.08 0.01 11.81
N ALA A 112 -20.43 0.98 11.19
CA ALA A 112 -20.65 1.31 9.79
C ALA A 112 -20.35 0.12 8.87
N LEU A 113 -19.28 -0.64 9.12
CA LEU A 113 -18.95 -1.85 8.37
C LEU A 113 -20.01 -2.93 8.51
N ASN A 114 -20.47 -3.22 9.73
CA ASN A 114 -21.51 -4.23 9.98
C ASN A 114 -22.84 -3.85 9.32
N ALA A 115 -23.19 -2.55 9.32
CA ALA A 115 -24.39 -2.05 8.65
C ALA A 115 -24.27 -2.14 7.12
N TYR A 116 -23.10 -1.84 6.56
CA TYR A 116 -22.84 -1.85 5.11
C TYR A 116 -22.71 -3.27 4.54
N LYS A 117 -22.21 -4.21 5.33
CA LYS A 117 -21.95 -5.61 4.94
C LYS A 117 -21.07 -5.68 3.69
N PRO A 118 -19.81 -5.23 3.77
CA PRO A 118 -18.90 -5.27 2.63
C PRO A 118 -18.68 -6.72 2.16
N GLN A 119 -18.32 -6.88 0.89
CA GLN A 119 -17.91 -8.16 0.32
C GLN A 119 -16.39 -8.29 0.28
N LEU A 120 -15.69 -7.16 0.42
CA LEU A 120 -14.24 -7.08 0.51
C LEU A 120 -13.85 -5.85 1.33
N ILE A 121 -12.87 -6.03 2.20
CA ILE A 121 -12.19 -4.94 2.93
C ILE A 121 -10.73 -4.90 2.49
N ILE A 122 -10.26 -3.72 2.10
CA ILE A 122 -8.87 -3.49 1.68
C ILE A 122 -8.20 -2.57 2.70
N ILE A 123 -7.09 -3.04 3.28
CA ILE A 123 -6.32 -2.27 4.25
C ILE A 123 -4.86 -2.14 3.83
N GLY A 124 -4.16 -1.16 4.40
CA GLY A 124 -2.70 -1.03 4.35
C GLY A 124 -2.08 -1.16 5.75
N SER A 125 -0.78 -0.86 5.85
CA SER A 125 0.00 -1.02 7.09
C SER A 125 -0.57 -0.26 8.29
N ARG A 126 -1.22 0.89 8.08
CA ARG A 126 -1.78 1.71 9.18
C ARG A 126 -2.95 1.01 9.89
N ALA A 127 -3.75 0.24 9.15
CA ALA A 127 -4.88 -0.54 9.69
C ALA A 127 -4.51 -2.01 9.97
N ALA A 128 -3.26 -2.45 9.78
CA ALA A 128 -2.85 -3.85 9.89
C ALA A 128 -3.19 -4.51 11.23
N LYS A 129 -3.21 -3.74 12.33
CA LYS A 129 -3.59 -4.23 13.67
C LYS A 129 -5.08 -4.58 13.77
N ALA A 130 -5.92 -4.04 12.90
CA ALA A 130 -7.35 -4.30 12.87
C ALA A 130 -7.73 -5.52 12.01
N PHE A 131 -6.75 -6.15 11.34
CA PHE A 131 -6.98 -7.21 10.35
C PHE A 131 -7.92 -8.31 10.83
N ASP A 132 -7.63 -8.92 12.00
CA ASP A 132 -8.39 -10.05 12.48
C ASP A 132 -9.87 -9.71 12.71
N LYS A 133 -10.13 -8.56 13.36
CA LYS A 133 -11.49 -8.07 13.57
C LYS A 133 -12.23 -7.70 12.27
N LEU A 134 -11.52 -7.15 11.31
CA LEU A 134 -12.09 -6.83 10.01
C LEU A 134 -12.42 -8.11 9.23
N ASN A 135 -11.57 -9.11 9.30
CA ASN A 135 -11.75 -10.38 8.63
C ASN A 135 -12.90 -11.23 9.23
N GLU A 136 -13.32 -10.95 10.47
CA GLU A 136 -14.56 -11.50 11.05
C GLU A 136 -15.83 -10.92 10.40
N ILE A 137 -15.75 -9.69 9.85
CA ILE A 137 -16.88 -9.01 9.20
C ILE A 137 -16.99 -9.39 7.73
N ALA A 138 -15.87 -9.38 7.00
CA ALA A 138 -15.79 -9.71 5.59
C ALA A 138 -14.37 -10.12 5.18
N PRO A 139 -14.20 -10.86 4.08
CA PRO A 139 -12.88 -11.12 3.51
C PRO A 139 -12.03 -9.84 3.47
N THR A 140 -10.88 -9.87 4.14
CA THR A 140 -9.99 -8.70 4.27
C THR A 140 -8.64 -8.99 3.64
N ILE A 141 -8.15 -8.07 2.82
CA ILE A 141 -6.81 -8.14 2.24
C ILE A 141 -5.93 -6.99 2.75
N GLU A 142 -4.70 -7.32 3.13
CA GLU A 142 -3.70 -6.34 3.50
C GLU A 142 -2.77 -6.07 2.31
N MET A 143 -2.88 -4.87 1.75
CA MET A 143 -2.12 -4.43 0.58
C MET A 143 -0.99 -3.47 0.97
N THR A 144 -0.29 -3.80 2.06
CA THR A 144 0.89 -3.03 2.50
C THR A 144 1.97 -3.06 1.44
N ALA A 145 2.50 -1.88 1.09
CA ALA A 145 3.57 -1.76 0.12
C ALA A 145 4.92 -2.29 0.67
N ASP A 146 5.67 -3.00 -0.15
CA ASP A 146 7.09 -3.19 0.08
C ASP A 146 7.84 -1.88 -0.24
N THR A 147 8.18 -1.14 0.79
CA THR A 147 8.81 0.17 0.65
C THR A 147 10.28 0.10 0.22
N ALA A 148 10.91 -1.06 0.31
CA ALA A 148 12.25 -1.28 -0.23
C ALA A 148 12.25 -1.45 -1.76
N ASN A 149 11.11 -1.80 -2.35
CA ASN A 149 10.88 -1.97 -3.79
C ASN A 149 9.56 -1.33 -4.20
N LEU A 150 9.41 -0.03 -3.91
CA LEU A 150 8.11 0.64 -3.93
C LEU A 150 7.41 0.60 -5.29
N LYS A 151 8.15 0.87 -6.38
CA LYS A 151 7.61 0.86 -7.74
C LYS A 151 7.09 -0.53 -8.15
N GLU A 152 7.90 -1.56 -7.95
CA GLU A 152 7.48 -2.92 -8.31
C GLU A 152 6.36 -3.43 -7.42
N SER A 153 6.41 -3.14 -6.10
CA SER A 153 5.32 -3.46 -5.19
C SER A 153 4.00 -2.77 -5.58
N ALA A 154 4.05 -1.53 -6.07
CA ALA A 154 2.87 -0.85 -6.57
C ALA A 154 2.29 -1.56 -7.81
N LYS A 155 3.13 -1.99 -8.75
CA LYS A 155 2.72 -2.74 -9.96
C LYS A 155 2.09 -4.09 -9.58
N GLU A 156 2.67 -4.83 -8.63
CA GLU A 156 2.07 -6.07 -8.11
C GLU A 156 0.67 -5.83 -7.50
N ARG A 157 0.50 -4.73 -6.76
CA ARG A 157 -0.79 -4.36 -6.17
C ARG A 157 -1.80 -3.92 -7.22
N ILE A 158 -1.36 -3.21 -8.27
CA ILE A 158 -2.20 -2.87 -9.43
C ILE A 158 -2.70 -4.15 -10.11
N ASP A 159 -1.82 -5.15 -10.32
CA ASP A 159 -2.20 -6.43 -10.91
C ASP A 159 -3.19 -7.21 -10.04
N ALA A 160 -2.96 -7.25 -8.71
CA ALA A 160 -3.88 -7.88 -7.77
C ALA A 160 -5.28 -7.24 -7.80
N LEU A 161 -5.36 -5.90 -7.77
CA LEU A 161 -6.63 -5.19 -7.90
C LEU A 161 -7.27 -5.41 -9.26
N ALA A 162 -6.49 -5.44 -10.34
CA ALA A 162 -7.01 -5.73 -11.68
C ALA A 162 -7.62 -7.13 -11.77
N GLN A 163 -7.01 -8.13 -11.16
CA GLN A 163 -7.56 -9.49 -11.09
C GLN A 163 -8.88 -9.54 -10.32
N ILE A 164 -8.97 -8.81 -9.19
CA ILE A 164 -10.19 -8.74 -8.38
C ILE A 164 -11.32 -8.06 -9.16
N PHE A 165 -11.03 -6.96 -9.87
CA PHE A 165 -12.05 -6.09 -10.46
C PHE A 165 -12.17 -6.20 -12.00
N GLY A 166 -11.48 -7.16 -12.64
CA GLY A 166 -11.54 -7.35 -14.09
C GLY A 166 -11.01 -6.16 -14.89
N LYS A 167 -9.89 -5.54 -14.42
CA LYS A 167 -9.32 -4.29 -14.94
C LYS A 167 -7.93 -4.44 -15.57
N GLN A 168 -7.67 -5.57 -16.23
CA GLN A 168 -6.37 -5.90 -16.81
C GLN A 168 -5.87 -4.85 -17.81
N ALA A 169 -6.73 -4.40 -18.72
CA ALA A 169 -6.32 -3.44 -19.75
C ALA A 169 -5.94 -2.07 -19.14
N GLU A 170 -6.73 -1.61 -18.15
CA GLU A 170 -6.43 -0.38 -17.40
C GLU A 170 -5.16 -0.52 -16.58
N ALA A 171 -4.93 -1.69 -15.96
CA ALA A 171 -3.73 -1.98 -15.20
C ALA A 171 -2.47 -1.97 -16.07
N ASP A 172 -2.50 -2.63 -17.24
CA ASP A 172 -1.35 -2.68 -18.15
C ASP A 172 -0.98 -1.28 -18.64
N LYS A 173 -1.98 -0.47 -19.00
CA LYS A 173 -1.78 0.92 -19.37
C LYS A 173 -1.17 1.72 -18.22
N LEU A 174 -1.72 1.60 -17.01
CA LEU A 174 -1.26 2.32 -15.82
C LEU A 174 0.18 1.96 -15.44
N LYS A 175 0.54 0.66 -15.49
CA LYS A 175 1.91 0.20 -15.25
C LYS A 175 2.90 0.76 -16.27
N ALA A 176 2.51 0.80 -17.55
CA ALA A 176 3.34 1.39 -18.60
C ALA A 176 3.52 2.92 -18.41
N GLU A 177 2.49 3.63 -17.97
CA GLU A 177 2.59 5.07 -17.63
C GLU A 177 3.56 5.30 -16.45
N ILE A 178 3.50 4.47 -15.40
CA ILE A 178 4.42 4.53 -14.26
C ILE A 178 5.86 4.27 -14.74
N ASP A 179 6.10 3.21 -15.49
CA ASP A 179 7.44 2.89 -16.00
C ASP A 179 8.00 4.03 -16.85
N ALA A 180 7.20 4.60 -17.76
CA ALA A 180 7.62 5.72 -18.59
C ALA A 180 7.94 6.99 -17.77
N SER A 181 7.14 7.28 -16.73
CA SER A 181 7.36 8.42 -15.85
C SER A 181 8.66 8.29 -15.03
N PHE A 182 8.93 7.08 -14.51
CA PHE A 182 10.18 6.81 -13.80
C PHE A 182 11.42 6.86 -14.72
N GLU A 183 11.33 6.34 -15.95
CA GLU A 183 12.43 6.43 -16.91
C GLU A 183 12.69 7.89 -17.34
N ALA A 184 11.66 8.71 -17.47
CA ALA A 184 11.82 10.15 -17.71
C ALA A 184 12.55 10.84 -16.53
N ALA A 185 12.15 10.52 -15.29
CA ALA A 185 12.81 11.06 -14.10
C ALA A 185 14.27 10.59 -13.99
N LYS A 186 14.53 9.32 -14.27
CA LYS A 186 15.88 8.74 -14.30
C LYS A 186 16.77 9.42 -15.34
N THR A 187 16.24 9.65 -16.52
CA THR A 187 16.97 10.37 -17.59
C THR A 187 17.29 11.81 -17.15
N ALA A 188 16.31 12.50 -16.55
CA ALA A 188 16.49 13.87 -16.07
C ALA A 188 17.50 13.96 -14.91
N ALA A 189 17.64 12.93 -14.09
CA ALA A 189 18.54 12.88 -12.95
C ALA A 189 20.01 12.60 -13.32
N GLN A 190 20.27 12.13 -14.55
CA GLN A 190 21.64 11.76 -14.98
C GLN A 190 22.61 12.92 -14.86
N GLY A 191 23.70 12.71 -14.10
CA GLY A 191 24.78 13.71 -13.93
C GLY A 191 24.41 14.93 -13.10
N LYS A 192 23.23 14.95 -12.46
CA LYS A 192 22.76 16.12 -11.69
C LYS A 192 23.30 16.21 -10.26
N GLY A 193 24.06 15.22 -9.79
CA GLY A 193 24.66 15.22 -8.45
C GLY A 193 23.95 14.30 -7.47
N LYS A 194 24.26 14.47 -6.17
CA LYS A 194 23.79 13.61 -5.08
C LYS A 194 22.61 14.24 -4.36
N GLY A 195 21.63 13.41 -3.98
CA GLY A 195 20.43 13.82 -3.27
C GLY A 195 20.38 13.37 -1.83
N LEU A 196 19.59 14.07 -1.03
CA LEU A 196 19.17 13.67 0.31
C LEU A 196 17.68 13.85 0.46
N VAL A 197 17.00 12.81 0.93
CA VAL A 197 15.57 12.89 1.31
C VAL A 197 15.46 13.17 2.80
N ILE A 198 14.72 14.19 3.16
CA ILE A 198 14.41 14.50 4.57
C ILE A 198 12.92 14.64 4.79
N LEU A 199 12.49 14.33 6.00
CA LEU A 199 11.16 14.61 6.51
C LEU A 199 11.28 15.64 7.62
N VAL A 200 10.49 16.70 7.54
CA VAL A 200 10.35 17.72 8.59
C VAL A 200 9.02 17.49 9.32
N ASN A 201 9.09 17.45 10.63
CA ASN A 201 7.93 17.25 11.51
C ASN A 201 8.09 18.07 12.80
N GLY A 202 7.29 19.12 12.97
CA GLY A 202 7.29 19.96 14.16
C GLY A 202 8.67 20.53 14.52
N GLY A 203 9.42 21.01 13.53
CA GLY A 203 10.78 21.56 13.70
C GLY A 203 11.90 20.53 13.81
N LYS A 204 11.58 19.23 13.79
CA LYS A 204 12.57 18.14 13.79
C LYS A 204 12.77 17.60 12.38
N MET A 205 13.99 17.16 12.08
CA MET A 205 14.35 16.59 10.80
C MET A 205 14.79 15.14 10.94
N SER A 206 14.40 14.31 9.96
CA SER A 206 14.92 12.95 9.81
C SER A 206 15.34 12.72 8.37
N ALA A 207 16.49 12.07 8.15
CA ALA A 207 16.96 11.68 6.83
C ALA A 207 16.52 10.25 6.49
N PHE A 208 16.30 10.01 5.20
CA PHE A 208 15.88 8.73 4.65
C PHE A 208 16.87 8.27 3.57
N GLY A 209 17.48 7.11 3.80
CA GLY A 209 18.47 6.52 2.92
C GLY A 209 17.89 5.70 1.76
N PRO A 210 18.78 5.09 0.94
CA PRO A 210 18.39 4.38 -0.29
C PRO A 210 17.47 3.17 -0.10
N SER A 211 17.47 2.55 1.07
CA SER A 211 16.62 1.39 1.35
C SER A 211 15.39 1.73 2.20
N SER A 212 15.20 3.02 2.49
CA SER A 212 14.11 3.49 3.35
C SER A 212 12.81 3.72 2.55
N ARG A 213 11.69 3.73 3.30
CA ARG A 213 10.36 3.93 2.70
C ARG A 213 10.17 5.24 1.92
N LEU A 214 10.90 6.31 2.26
CA LEU A 214 10.75 7.62 1.61
C LEU A 214 11.91 7.95 0.67
N GLY A 215 13.07 7.29 0.83
CA GLY A 215 14.24 7.51 -0.02
C GLY A 215 14.42 6.47 -1.12
N GLY A 216 13.91 5.24 -0.90
CA GLY A 216 14.15 4.10 -1.79
C GLY A 216 13.76 4.36 -3.25
N TRP A 217 12.57 4.85 -3.49
CA TRP A 217 12.08 5.15 -4.84
C TRP A 217 12.92 6.20 -5.58
N LEU A 218 13.44 7.22 -4.87
CA LEU A 218 14.29 8.24 -5.46
C LEU A 218 15.69 7.71 -5.79
N HIS A 219 16.31 7.03 -4.82
CA HIS A 219 17.68 6.57 -4.96
C HIS A 219 17.79 5.31 -5.81
N LYS A 220 16.88 4.35 -5.64
CA LYS A 220 16.95 3.04 -6.28
C LYS A 220 16.22 3.01 -7.63
N ASP A 221 14.98 3.52 -7.69
CA ASP A 221 14.17 3.41 -8.89
C ASP A 221 14.47 4.54 -9.89
N ILE A 222 14.68 5.78 -9.44
CA ILE A 222 15.11 6.92 -10.28
C ILE A 222 16.63 6.94 -10.46
N GLY A 223 17.38 6.44 -9.48
CA GLY A 223 18.84 6.35 -9.57
C GLY A 223 19.58 7.64 -9.19
N VAL A 224 18.97 8.50 -8.38
CA VAL A 224 19.66 9.66 -7.78
C VAL A 224 20.68 9.16 -6.76
N PRO A 225 22.00 9.39 -6.93
CA PRO A 225 22.98 8.94 -5.95
C PRO A 225 22.71 9.53 -4.57
N ALA A 226 22.76 8.73 -3.52
CA ALA A 226 22.60 9.22 -2.16
C ALA A 226 23.85 9.99 -1.71
N VAL A 227 23.67 11.11 -1.01
CA VAL A 227 24.79 11.84 -0.41
C VAL A 227 25.39 11.08 0.77
N ASP A 228 24.59 10.26 1.42
CA ASP A 228 25.00 9.38 2.52
C ASP A 228 24.27 8.02 2.41
N GLU A 229 25.03 6.98 2.06
CA GLU A 229 24.53 5.61 1.95
C GLU A 229 24.43 4.89 3.30
N ALA A 230 25.04 5.47 4.36
CA ALA A 230 25.08 4.88 5.70
C ALA A 230 23.88 5.28 6.57
N ILE A 231 22.90 6.02 6.03
CA ILE A 231 21.69 6.38 6.77
C ILE A 231 20.97 5.11 7.22
N LYS A 232 20.75 4.99 8.52
CA LYS A 232 20.10 3.82 9.12
C LYS A 232 18.65 3.73 8.70
N GLU A 233 18.23 2.55 8.34
CA GLU A 233 16.83 2.26 8.07
C GLU A 233 16.00 2.38 9.35
N GLY A 234 14.80 2.95 9.22
CA GLY A 234 13.84 3.06 10.31
C GLY A 234 12.53 3.65 9.80
N SER A 235 11.42 3.26 10.40
CA SER A 235 10.08 3.74 10.01
C SER A 235 9.94 5.26 10.07
N HIS A 236 10.75 5.92 10.91
CA HIS A 236 10.74 7.38 11.12
C HIS A 236 12.00 8.09 10.58
N GLY A 237 12.84 7.36 9.85
CA GLY A 237 14.12 7.88 9.38
C GLY A 237 15.17 8.05 10.49
N GLN A 238 16.36 8.51 10.12
CA GLN A 238 17.44 8.82 11.03
C GLN A 238 17.34 10.29 11.46
N PRO A 239 17.19 10.63 12.75
CA PRO A 239 17.22 12.01 13.23
C PRO A 239 18.52 12.71 12.81
N ILE A 240 18.41 13.93 12.30
CA ILE A 240 19.55 14.72 11.85
C ILE A 240 19.46 16.16 12.37
N SER A 241 20.61 16.85 12.37
CA SER A 241 20.73 18.28 12.69
C SER A 241 21.03 19.13 11.46
N PHE A 242 21.06 20.45 11.63
CA PHE A 242 21.48 21.38 10.56
C PHE A 242 22.97 21.23 10.22
N GLU A 243 23.81 20.92 11.22
CA GLU A 243 25.23 20.62 11.04
C GLU A 243 25.42 19.40 10.14
N TYR A 244 24.60 18.36 10.31
CA TYR A 244 24.62 17.19 9.43
C TYR A 244 24.31 17.57 7.97
N LEU A 245 23.30 18.42 7.73
CA LEU A 245 22.98 18.89 6.38
C LEU A 245 24.16 19.66 5.77
N LYS A 246 24.79 20.55 6.54
CA LYS A 246 25.97 21.30 6.11
C LYS A 246 27.16 20.37 5.81
N GLU A 247 27.44 19.40 6.69
CA GLU A 247 28.56 18.45 6.54
C GLU A 247 28.36 17.57 5.29
N LYS A 248 27.17 16.99 5.12
CA LYS A 248 26.86 16.12 3.99
C LYS A 248 26.75 16.88 2.67
N ASN A 249 26.38 18.15 2.73
CA ASN A 249 26.35 19.08 1.61
C ASN A 249 25.73 18.49 0.33
N PRO A 250 24.45 18.09 0.34
CA PRO A 250 23.79 17.51 -0.83
C PRO A 250 23.72 18.51 -1.99
N ASP A 251 23.79 18.01 -3.24
CA ASP A 251 23.49 18.81 -4.41
C ASP A 251 21.99 19.09 -4.52
N TRP A 252 21.16 18.12 -4.10
CA TRP A 252 19.70 18.18 -4.08
C TRP A 252 19.15 17.82 -2.71
N LEU A 253 18.17 18.60 -2.25
CA LEU A 253 17.44 18.34 -1.03
C LEU A 253 15.96 18.09 -1.37
N PHE A 254 15.48 16.90 -1.09
CA PHE A 254 14.07 16.51 -1.26
C PHE A 254 13.39 16.50 0.09
N VAL A 255 12.39 17.35 0.27
CA VAL A 255 11.82 17.69 1.57
C VAL A 255 10.35 17.26 1.64
N LEU A 256 10.02 16.41 2.59
CA LEU A 256 8.64 16.10 2.97
C LEU A 256 8.25 16.91 4.21
N ASP A 257 7.23 17.73 4.08
CA ASP A 257 6.59 18.41 5.20
C ASP A 257 5.46 17.54 5.75
N ARG A 258 5.75 16.81 6.84
CA ARG A 258 4.77 15.90 7.43
C ARG A 258 3.60 16.66 8.03
N SER A 259 3.86 17.75 8.75
CA SER A 259 2.80 18.52 9.42
C SER A 259 1.80 19.05 8.39
N ALA A 260 2.29 19.62 7.29
CA ALA A 260 1.44 20.06 6.18
C ALA A 260 0.68 18.87 5.55
N ALA A 261 1.36 17.73 5.31
CA ALA A 261 0.73 16.57 4.69
C ALA A 261 -0.43 16.01 5.50
N ILE A 262 -0.30 15.92 6.84
CA ILE A 262 -1.37 15.40 7.70
C ILE A 262 -2.32 16.50 8.22
N GLY A 263 -2.09 17.76 7.83
CA GLY A 263 -2.90 18.92 8.22
C GLY A 263 -2.83 19.21 9.73
N GLU A 264 -1.68 18.97 10.33
CA GLU A 264 -1.35 19.43 11.69
C GLU A 264 -0.82 20.86 11.63
N GLU A 265 -1.19 21.68 12.61
CA GLU A 265 -0.58 22.99 12.79
C GLU A 265 0.88 22.81 13.23
N GLY A 266 1.76 23.63 12.69
CA GLY A 266 3.17 23.59 13.01
C GLY A 266 4.01 24.48 12.10
N GLN A 267 5.29 24.58 12.41
CA GLN A 267 6.22 25.31 11.57
C GLN A 267 6.39 24.58 10.23
N ALA A 268 6.14 25.27 9.12
CA ALA A 268 6.32 24.74 7.79
C ALA A 268 7.77 24.31 7.55
N ALA A 269 7.97 23.27 6.78
CA ALA A 269 9.32 22.78 6.47
C ALA A 269 10.21 23.87 5.87
N LYS A 270 9.65 24.76 5.06
CA LYS A 270 10.36 25.89 4.48
C LYS A 270 10.93 26.83 5.55
N ASP A 271 10.15 27.12 6.60
CA ASP A 271 10.58 28.00 7.68
C ASP A 271 11.62 27.32 8.60
N VAL A 272 11.51 26.02 8.79
CA VAL A 272 12.51 25.21 9.52
C VAL A 272 13.85 25.22 8.80
N LEU A 273 13.84 25.13 7.47
CA LEU A 273 15.04 25.09 6.64
C LEU A 273 15.63 26.49 6.35
N ASP A 274 14.94 27.57 6.71
CA ASP A 274 15.49 28.92 6.68
C ASP A 274 16.48 29.11 7.84
N ASN A 275 17.65 28.49 7.67
CA ASN A 275 18.70 28.37 8.69
C ASN A 275 20.08 28.68 8.08
N PRO A 276 20.94 29.43 8.78
CA PRO A 276 22.27 29.79 8.25
C PRO A 276 23.13 28.60 7.82
N LEU A 277 23.04 27.45 8.51
CA LEU A 277 23.80 26.26 8.16
C LEU A 277 23.26 25.59 6.88
N VAL A 278 21.93 25.57 6.72
CA VAL A 278 21.29 25.08 5.49
C VAL A 278 21.63 25.98 4.31
N ALA A 279 21.66 27.30 4.51
CA ALA A 279 22.02 28.29 3.49
C ALA A 279 23.45 28.11 2.95
N GLU A 280 24.33 27.43 3.70
CA GLU A 280 25.68 27.12 3.23
C GLU A 280 25.74 25.90 2.30
N THR A 281 24.67 25.06 2.23
CA THR A 281 24.66 23.87 1.38
C THR A 281 24.57 24.18 -0.11
N THR A 282 25.08 23.27 -0.92
CA THR A 282 24.99 23.35 -2.38
C THR A 282 23.54 23.39 -2.86
N ALA A 283 22.69 22.53 -2.31
CA ALA A 283 21.26 22.48 -2.65
C ALA A 283 20.57 23.83 -2.45
N TRP A 284 20.81 24.48 -1.32
CA TRP A 284 20.18 25.77 -1.02
C TRP A 284 20.71 26.89 -1.93
N LYS A 285 22.02 27.00 -2.08
CA LYS A 285 22.65 28.03 -2.91
C LYS A 285 22.24 27.98 -4.38
N LYS A 286 21.98 26.78 -4.89
CA LYS A 286 21.53 26.56 -6.27
C LYS A 286 20.01 26.56 -6.43
N GLY A 287 19.23 26.70 -5.34
CA GLY A 287 17.78 26.58 -5.39
C GLY A 287 17.31 25.17 -5.73
N GLN A 288 18.11 24.15 -5.44
CA GLN A 288 17.83 22.74 -5.69
C GLN A 288 17.19 22.05 -4.47
N VAL A 289 16.20 22.73 -3.88
CA VAL A 289 15.37 22.23 -2.78
C VAL A 289 13.97 21.93 -3.32
N VAL A 290 13.60 20.66 -3.33
CA VAL A 290 12.32 20.18 -3.85
C VAL A 290 11.40 19.81 -2.67
N TYR A 291 10.34 20.57 -2.48
CA TYR A 291 9.31 20.23 -1.50
C TYR A 291 8.36 19.22 -2.15
N LEU A 292 8.49 17.95 -1.73
CA LEU A 292 7.73 16.85 -2.30
C LEU A 292 6.23 16.98 -2.01
N VAL A 293 5.43 16.51 -2.98
CA VAL A 293 3.98 16.50 -2.85
C VAL A 293 3.52 15.66 -1.65
N PRO A 294 2.44 16.08 -0.94
CA PRO A 294 1.99 15.41 0.31
C PRO A 294 1.65 13.94 0.15
N GLU A 295 1.17 13.54 -1.02
CA GLU A 295 0.82 12.16 -1.35
C GLU A 295 2.00 11.21 -1.21
N THR A 296 3.23 11.66 -1.43
CA THR A 296 4.45 10.84 -1.22
C THR A 296 4.54 10.31 0.22
N TYR A 297 3.97 11.04 1.18
CA TYR A 297 3.86 10.57 2.57
C TYR A 297 2.56 9.81 2.85
N LEU A 298 1.43 10.28 2.30
CA LEU A 298 0.10 9.79 2.67
C LEU A 298 -0.31 8.54 1.92
N ALA A 299 0.01 8.48 0.62
CA ALA A 299 -0.42 7.45 -0.31
C ALA A 299 0.77 6.70 -0.97
N ALA A 300 1.90 6.59 -0.27
CA ALA A 300 3.13 5.99 -0.80
C ALA A 300 2.87 4.68 -1.55
N GLY A 301 3.25 4.64 -2.82
CA GLY A 301 3.02 3.55 -3.75
C GLY A 301 1.61 3.48 -4.32
N GLY A 302 0.78 4.51 -4.16
CA GLY A 302 -0.42 4.72 -4.98
C GLY A 302 -0.04 5.01 -6.43
N ALA A 303 -0.87 4.63 -7.37
CA ALA A 303 -0.53 4.75 -8.79
C ALA A 303 -0.38 6.22 -9.24
N GLN A 304 -1.33 7.09 -8.86
CA GLN A 304 -1.24 8.51 -9.19
C GLN A 304 -0.15 9.21 -8.37
N GLU A 305 0.05 8.80 -7.12
CA GLU A 305 1.15 9.29 -6.29
C GLU A 305 2.50 9.07 -6.98
N LEU A 306 2.78 7.85 -7.47
CA LEU A 306 4.03 7.54 -8.17
C LEU A 306 4.22 8.38 -9.43
N LEU A 307 3.15 8.62 -10.18
CA LEU A 307 3.17 9.49 -11.36
C LEU A 307 3.47 10.96 -10.98
N ASN A 308 2.83 11.47 -9.93
CA ASN A 308 3.03 12.84 -9.46
C ASN A 308 4.45 13.06 -8.93
N ALA A 309 4.92 12.13 -8.07
CA ALA A 309 6.23 12.24 -7.43
C ALA A 309 7.37 12.12 -8.47
N SER A 310 7.32 11.13 -9.36
CA SER A 310 8.34 10.96 -10.40
C SER A 310 8.36 12.13 -11.38
N LYS A 311 7.18 12.63 -11.78
CA LYS A 311 7.07 13.83 -12.61
C LYS A 311 7.64 15.07 -11.93
N GLN A 312 7.31 15.30 -10.66
CA GLN A 312 7.84 16.44 -9.89
C GLN A 312 9.37 16.44 -9.86
N VAL A 313 9.97 15.27 -9.64
CA VAL A 313 11.42 15.11 -9.61
C VAL A 313 12.03 15.33 -11.00
N ALA A 314 11.42 14.78 -12.05
CA ALA A 314 11.87 15.02 -13.43
C ALA A 314 11.83 16.51 -13.80
N ASP A 315 10.74 17.19 -13.47
CA ASP A 315 10.56 18.62 -13.74
C ASP A 315 11.61 19.45 -13.00
N ALA A 316 11.91 19.11 -11.73
CA ALA A 316 12.94 19.79 -10.94
C ALA A 316 14.34 19.65 -11.56
N PHE A 317 14.72 18.44 -11.98
CA PHE A 317 16.01 18.21 -12.63
C PHE A 317 16.12 18.89 -14.00
N ASN A 318 15.04 18.92 -14.78
CA ASN A 318 15.02 19.58 -16.09
C ASN A 318 15.08 21.11 -15.97
N ALA A 319 14.50 21.69 -14.91
CA ALA A 319 14.54 23.12 -14.66
C ALA A 319 15.91 23.61 -14.16
N ALA A 320 16.73 22.73 -13.60
CA ALA A 320 18.05 23.08 -13.08
C ALA A 320 19.04 23.35 -14.22
N LYS A 321 19.66 24.54 -14.15
CA LYS A 321 20.69 25.03 -15.11
C LYS A 321 22.05 24.39 -14.87
#